data_3b43c276824241740c2e7b7be98fb8de
#
_entry.id   3b43c276824241740c2e7b7be98fb8de
#
_cell.length_a   1.000
_cell.length_b   1.000
_cell.length_c   1.000
_cell.angle_alpha   90.00
_cell.angle_beta   90.00
_cell.angle_gamma   90.00
#
_symmetry.space_group_name_H-M   'P 1'
#
loop_
_entity.id
_entity.type
_entity.pdbx_description
1 polymer ?
#
loop_
_entity_poly.entity_id
_entity_poly.type
_entity_poly.pdbx_seq_one_letter_code
_entity_poly.pdbx_strand_id
1 'polypeptide(L)'
;MENSKIQTLGLFNPVEELTKKAKRVTERNCGKAMCLQLQVSDKAGTYAVVLRNTTADVTEKFNFASIGFDELTDTVRLIYSVNPIGEKPYKIGNRSPKTLCFYSKSVVDYLAKKAGKQLSEADGIVFNITENKSVFENYFVTDIISVR
;
A
#
# COMPACT_ATOMS: atom_id res chain seq x y z
N MET A 1 -19.73 -12.05 7.10
CA MET A 1 -18.61 -11.75 7.92
C MET A 1 -18.50 -12.69 9.11
N GLU A 2 -17.52 -13.49 9.09
CA GLU A 2 -17.35 -14.53 10.09
C GLU A 2 -17.13 -13.99 11.49
N ASN A 3 -16.62 -12.79 11.59
CA ASN A 3 -16.47 -12.17 12.90
C ASN A 3 -17.75 -11.71 13.48
N SER A 4 -18.84 -11.63 12.71
CA SER A 4 -20.06 -11.06 13.21
C SER A 4 -20.62 -11.83 14.37
N LYS A 5 -20.37 -13.14 14.41
CA LYS A 5 -20.79 -13.93 15.55
C LYS A 5 -20.17 -13.45 16.84
N ILE A 6 -18.86 -13.29 16.83
CA ILE A 6 -18.11 -12.83 18.00
C ILE A 6 -18.52 -11.42 18.34
N GLN A 7 -18.70 -10.59 17.33
CA GLN A 7 -19.12 -9.21 17.53
C GLN A 7 -20.52 -9.12 18.12
N THR A 8 -21.40 -10.02 17.70
CA THR A 8 -22.76 -10.05 18.20
C THR A 8 -22.79 -10.45 19.67
N LEU A 9 -22.00 -11.43 20.03
CA LEU A 9 -21.90 -11.85 21.41
C LEU A 9 -21.19 -10.80 22.25
N GLY A 10 -20.30 -10.07 21.64
CA GLY A 10 -19.78 -8.80 22.17
C GLY A 10 -18.86 -8.86 23.36
N LEU A 11 -19.17 -9.64 24.33
CA LEU A 11 -18.51 -9.52 25.63
C LEU A 11 -17.36 -10.48 25.82
N PHE A 12 -17.25 -11.47 24.99
CA PHE A 12 -16.22 -12.50 25.16
C PHE A 12 -15.34 -12.59 23.94
N ASN A 13 -14.31 -11.77 23.94
CA ASN A 13 -13.31 -11.86 22.92
C ASN A 13 -12.02 -12.33 23.57
N PRO A 14 -11.53 -13.53 23.25
CA PRO A 14 -10.23 -13.95 23.73
C PRO A 14 -9.15 -12.99 23.26
N VAL A 15 -8.03 -12.96 23.95
CA VAL A 15 -6.93 -12.06 23.58
C VAL A 15 -6.52 -12.30 22.14
N GLU A 16 -6.48 -13.56 21.71
CA GLU A 16 -6.16 -13.89 20.32
C GLU A 16 -7.11 -13.23 19.33
N GLU A 17 -8.38 -13.14 19.69
CA GLU A 17 -9.37 -12.51 18.82
C GLU A 17 -9.14 -11.02 18.70
N LEU A 18 -8.70 -10.37 19.75
CA LEU A 18 -8.37 -8.95 19.69
C LEU A 18 -7.22 -8.70 18.73
N THR A 19 -6.20 -9.55 18.78
CA THR A 19 -5.07 -9.46 17.85
C THR A 19 -5.53 -9.67 16.42
N LYS A 20 -6.35 -10.66 16.18
CA LYS A 20 -6.91 -10.92 14.85
C LYS A 20 -7.75 -9.76 14.36
N LYS A 21 -8.55 -9.18 15.24
CA LYS A 21 -9.37 -8.03 14.88
C LYS A 21 -8.53 -6.85 14.45
N ALA A 22 -7.44 -6.59 15.13
CA ALA A 22 -6.56 -5.50 14.76
C ALA A 22 -6.03 -5.70 13.34
N LYS A 23 -5.59 -6.91 13.01
CA LYS A 23 -5.16 -7.22 11.64
C LYS A 23 -6.28 -7.00 10.64
N ARG A 24 -7.48 -7.46 10.95
CA ARG A 24 -8.60 -7.33 10.02
C ARG A 24 -9.00 -5.88 9.80
N VAL A 25 -8.89 -5.06 10.82
CA VAL A 25 -9.17 -3.63 10.66
C VAL A 25 -8.21 -3.02 9.65
N THR A 26 -6.94 -3.37 9.73
CA THR A 26 -5.95 -2.90 8.76
C THR A 26 -6.31 -3.37 7.35
N GLU A 27 -6.66 -4.63 7.19
CA GLU A 27 -7.08 -5.17 5.90
C GLU A 27 -8.35 -4.50 5.39
N ARG A 28 -9.32 -4.27 6.27
CA ARG A 28 -10.55 -3.60 5.88
C ARG A 28 -10.35 -2.16 5.48
N ASN A 29 -9.33 -1.50 6.00
CA ASN A 29 -9.03 -0.14 5.58
C ASN A 29 -8.68 -0.06 4.10
N CYS A 30 -8.07 -1.10 3.55
CA CYS A 30 -7.88 -1.21 2.12
C CYS A 30 -9.16 -1.64 1.40
N GLY A 31 -10.02 -2.42 2.05
CA GLY A 31 -11.23 -2.93 1.44
C GLY A 31 -10.92 -3.82 0.25
N LYS A 32 -11.77 -3.75 -0.78
CA LYS A 32 -11.60 -4.51 -2.01
C LYS A 32 -11.04 -3.68 -3.16
N ALA A 33 -11.06 -2.37 -3.02
CA ALA A 33 -10.50 -1.48 -4.03
C ALA A 33 -8.99 -1.51 -3.95
N MET A 34 -8.36 -1.28 -5.09
CA MET A 34 -6.91 -1.12 -5.13
C MET A 34 -6.51 0.06 -4.25
N CYS A 35 -5.50 -0.12 -3.44
CA CYS A 35 -5.02 0.93 -2.55
C CYS A 35 -3.53 0.80 -2.33
N LEU A 36 -2.95 1.86 -1.77
CA LEU A 36 -1.55 1.87 -1.38
C LEU A 36 -1.48 1.90 0.13
N GLN A 37 -0.69 1.02 0.73
CA GLN A 37 -0.56 0.94 2.17
C GLN A 37 0.90 1.00 2.58
N LEU A 38 1.19 1.75 3.64
CA LEU A 38 2.52 1.78 4.21
C LEU A 38 2.62 0.70 5.28
N GLN A 39 3.72 -0.03 5.27
CA GLN A 39 4.02 -1.04 6.28
C GLN A 39 5.40 -0.78 6.85
N VAL A 40 5.45 -0.57 8.15
CA VAL A 40 6.70 -0.28 8.84
C VAL A 40 6.90 -1.31 9.94
N SER A 41 8.09 -1.90 9.97
CA SER A 41 8.50 -2.77 11.06
C SER A 41 9.79 -2.24 11.67
N ASP A 42 9.69 -1.62 12.82
CA ASP A 42 10.88 -1.13 13.52
C ASP A 42 11.80 -2.27 13.89
N LYS A 43 11.23 -3.38 14.29
CA LYS A 43 11.97 -4.56 14.70
C LYS A 43 12.84 -5.14 13.58
N ALA A 44 12.28 -5.18 12.38
CA ALA A 44 13.00 -5.67 11.20
C ALA A 44 13.74 -4.55 10.47
N GLY A 45 13.47 -3.30 10.80
CA GLY A 45 14.05 -2.16 10.10
C GLY A 45 13.54 -2.02 8.68
N THR A 46 12.31 -2.46 8.40
CA THR A 46 11.75 -2.42 7.05
C THR A 46 10.71 -1.33 6.92
N TYR A 47 10.72 -0.69 5.75
CA TYR A 47 9.80 0.39 5.39
C TYR A 47 9.27 0.08 4.01
N ALA A 48 8.02 -0.33 3.92
CA ALA A 48 7.45 -0.86 2.69
C ALA A 48 6.31 -0.02 2.17
N VAL A 49 6.24 0.10 0.85
CA VAL A 49 5.11 0.68 0.14
C VAL A 49 4.43 -0.46 -0.60
N VAL A 50 3.20 -0.75 -0.26
CA VAL A 50 2.50 -1.93 -0.73
C VAL A 50 1.30 -1.53 -1.58
N LEU A 51 1.29 -1.96 -2.83
CA LEU A 51 0.12 -1.85 -3.69
C LEU A 51 -0.73 -3.09 -3.45
N ARG A 52 -1.96 -2.89 -2.98
CA ARG A 52 -2.86 -3.98 -2.60
C ARG A 52 -4.06 -4.05 -3.52
N ASN A 53 -4.62 -5.25 -3.61
CA ASN A 53 -5.84 -5.52 -4.37
C ASN A 53 -5.67 -5.25 -5.86
N THR A 54 -4.48 -5.46 -6.36
CA THR A 54 -4.21 -5.38 -7.78
C THR A 54 -4.50 -6.73 -8.44
N THR A 55 -4.27 -6.81 -9.74
CA THR A 55 -4.55 -8.04 -10.51
C THR A 55 -3.29 -8.86 -10.66
N ALA A 56 -3.48 -10.14 -11.01
CA ALA A 56 -2.35 -11.03 -11.26
C ALA A 56 -1.48 -10.52 -12.42
N ASP A 57 -2.10 -9.94 -13.44
CA ASP A 57 -1.37 -9.39 -14.58
C ASP A 57 -0.37 -8.32 -14.13
N VAL A 58 -0.81 -7.42 -13.26
CA VAL A 58 0.07 -6.37 -12.71
C VAL A 58 1.13 -6.99 -11.83
N THR A 59 0.73 -7.91 -10.95
CA THR A 59 1.63 -8.50 -9.98
C THR A 59 2.77 -9.26 -10.62
N GLU A 60 2.50 -9.96 -11.71
CA GLU A 60 3.49 -10.81 -12.37
C GLU A 60 4.34 -10.05 -13.37
N LYS A 61 3.82 -8.96 -13.90
CA LYS A 61 4.46 -8.27 -15.02
C LYS A 61 5.51 -7.25 -14.60
N PHE A 62 5.24 -6.46 -13.57
CA PHE A 62 6.06 -5.31 -13.25
C PHE A 62 7.13 -5.62 -12.22
N ASN A 63 8.33 -5.10 -12.44
CA ASN A 63 9.51 -5.40 -11.62
C ASN A 63 10.08 -4.18 -10.91
N PHE A 64 9.63 -2.99 -11.29
CA PHE A 64 10.13 -1.74 -10.73
C PHE A 64 9.00 -0.78 -10.43
N ALA A 65 9.23 0.10 -9.47
CA ALA A 65 8.32 1.19 -9.16
C ALA A 65 9.11 2.50 -9.10
N SER A 66 8.51 3.55 -9.61
CA SER A 66 9.08 4.90 -9.54
C SER A 66 8.04 5.82 -8.97
N ILE A 67 8.45 6.77 -8.15
CA ILE A 67 7.54 7.72 -7.53
C ILE A 67 7.98 9.14 -7.89
N GLY A 68 7.00 9.95 -8.21
CA GLY A 68 7.22 11.37 -8.49
C GLY A 68 6.02 12.18 -8.10
N PHE A 69 6.16 13.48 -8.18
CA PHE A 69 5.01 14.33 -7.91
C PHE A 69 4.96 15.50 -8.90
N ASP A 70 3.76 15.99 -9.11
CA ASP A 70 3.49 17.14 -9.96
C ASP A 70 3.21 18.33 -9.04
N GLU A 71 4.10 19.31 -9.06
CA GLU A 71 3.99 20.51 -8.21
C GLU A 71 2.75 21.33 -8.52
N LEU A 72 2.33 21.35 -9.78
CA LEU A 72 1.18 22.15 -10.19
C LEU A 72 -0.13 21.60 -9.67
N THR A 73 -0.26 20.29 -9.64
CA THR A 73 -1.50 19.62 -9.20
C THR A 73 -1.39 19.05 -7.80
N ASP A 74 -0.19 19.06 -7.21
CA ASP A 74 0.11 18.42 -5.92
C ASP A 74 -0.25 16.94 -5.94
N THR A 75 -0.04 16.30 -7.07
CA THR A 75 -0.35 14.88 -7.26
C THR A 75 0.90 14.03 -7.12
N VAL A 76 0.82 13.00 -6.31
CA VAL A 76 1.89 12.00 -6.18
C VAL A 76 1.53 10.83 -7.08
N ARG A 77 2.46 10.47 -7.94
CA ARG A 77 2.25 9.42 -8.94
C ARG A 77 3.26 8.30 -8.76
N LEU A 78 2.78 7.07 -8.79
CA LEU A 78 3.63 5.89 -8.83
C LEU A 78 3.48 5.22 -10.18
N ILE A 79 4.62 4.85 -10.77
CA ILE A 79 4.65 4.18 -12.06
C ILE A 79 5.35 2.84 -11.85
N TYR A 80 4.60 1.77 -12.05
CA TYR A 80 5.15 0.42 -12.03
C TYR A 80 5.54 0.06 -13.45
N SER A 81 6.71 -0.52 -13.61
CA SER A 81 7.27 -0.75 -14.94
C SER A 81 7.99 -2.09 -15.04
N VAL A 82 8.08 -2.59 -16.27
CA VAL A 82 8.81 -3.83 -16.57
C VAL A 82 10.32 -3.57 -16.44
N ASN A 83 10.77 -2.47 -17.03
CA ASN A 83 12.17 -2.06 -16.99
C ASN A 83 12.32 -0.82 -16.12
N PRO A 84 13.50 -0.60 -15.52
CA PRO A 84 13.69 0.58 -14.68
C PRO A 84 13.52 1.87 -15.51
N ILE A 85 12.84 2.84 -14.93
CA ILE A 85 12.65 4.16 -15.55
C ILE A 85 13.00 5.24 -14.53
N GLY A 86 13.33 6.43 -15.05
CA GLY A 86 13.67 7.56 -14.20
C GLY A 86 15.02 7.41 -13.54
N GLU A 87 15.31 8.35 -12.66
CA GLU A 87 16.62 8.41 -12.00
C GLU A 87 16.71 7.47 -10.80
N LYS A 88 15.58 7.15 -10.19
CA LYS A 88 15.58 6.35 -8.98
C LYS A 88 14.45 5.32 -8.96
N PRO A 89 14.57 4.29 -9.80
CA PRO A 89 13.60 3.20 -9.77
C PRO A 89 13.86 2.30 -8.56
N TYR A 90 12.77 1.85 -7.94
CA TYR A 90 12.85 0.90 -6.84
C TYR A 90 12.49 -0.48 -7.36
N LYS A 91 13.34 -1.45 -7.09
CA LYS A 91 13.06 -2.82 -7.49
C LYS A 91 11.93 -3.38 -6.61
N ILE A 92 11.01 -4.11 -7.23
CA ILE A 92 9.98 -4.81 -6.46
C ILE A 92 10.66 -5.87 -5.62
N GLY A 93 10.53 -5.72 -4.29
CA GLY A 93 11.21 -6.60 -3.35
C GLY A 93 10.37 -7.77 -2.91
N ASN A 94 9.05 -7.65 -3.01
CA ASN A 94 8.16 -8.71 -2.62
C ASN A 94 6.87 -8.63 -3.41
N ARG A 95 6.29 -9.79 -3.70
CA ARG A 95 5.01 -9.87 -4.40
C ARG A 95 4.24 -11.10 -3.94
N SER A 96 2.95 -10.98 -3.97
CA SER A 96 2.04 -12.09 -3.72
C SER A 96 0.86 -11.94 -4.69
N PRO A 97 -0.11 -12.86 -4.71
CA PRO A 97 -1.08 -12.88 -5.81
C PRO A 97 -1.78 -11.56 -6.14
N LYS A 98 -1.89 -10.66 -5.19
CA LYS A 98 -2.58 -9.38 -5.45
C LYS A 98 -1.82 -8.19 -4.90
N THR A 99 -0.54 -8.35 -4.61
CA THR A 99 0.24 -7.27 -4.01
C THR A 99 1.61 -7.14 -4.65
N LEU A 100 2.05 -5.89 -4.75
CA LEU A 100 3.43 -5.55 -5.11
C LEU A 100 3.99 -4.65 -4.02
N CYS A 101 5.23 -4.90 -3.64
CA CYS A 101 5.84 -4.19 -2.54
C CYS A 101 7.26 -3.77 -2.90
N PHE A 102 7.60 -2.53 -2.64
CA PHE A 102 8.99 -2.10 -2.66
C PHE A 102 9.34 -1.43 -1.33
N TYR A 103 10.63 -1.33 -1.05
CA TYR A 103 11.12 -0.88 0.25
C TYR A 103 11.91 0.42 0.09
N SER A 104 11.52 1.44 0.84
CA SER A 104 12.23 2.71 0.86
C SER A 104 11.81 3.51 2.08
N LYS A 105 12.75 3.74 2.98
CA LYS A 105 12.48 4.56 4.16
C LYS A 105 12.12 5.99 3.76
N SER A 106 12.84 6.55 2.79
CA SER A 106 12.61 7.94 2.37
C SER A 106 11.24 8.13 1.74
N VAL A 107 10.78 7.16 0.95
CA VAL A 107 9.45 7.23 0.35
C VAL A 107 8.37 7.09 1.41
N VAL A 108 8.53 6.15 2.35
CA VAL A 108 7.58 5.99 3.44
C VAL A 108 7.51 7.26 4.29
N ASP A 109 8.64 7.85 4.61
CA ASP A 109 8.69 9.11 5.36
C ASP A 109 7.95 10.23 4.61
N TYR A 110 8.22 10.36 3.32
CA TYR A 110 7.57 11.35 2.49
C TYR A 110 6.04 11.17 2.47
N LEU A 111 5.61 9.94 2.26
CA LEU A 111 4.17 9.64 2.21
C LEU A 111 3.50 9.82 3.57
N ALA A 112 4.17 9.45 4.65
CA ALA A 112 3.64 9.67 5.99
C ALA A 112 3.42 11.16 6.25
N LYS A 113 4.37 12.00 5.87
CA LYS A 113 4.24 13.45 6.02
C LYS A 113 3.11 14.00 5.18
N LYS A 114 2.91 13.47 3.99
CA LYS A 114 1.76 13.82 3.16
C LYS A 114 0.44 13.51 3.86
N ALA A 115 0.42 12.47 4.68
CA ALA A 115 -0.75 12.10 5.47
C ALA A 115 -0.84 12.87 6.79
N GLY A 116 0.06 13.80 7.05
CA GLY A 116 0.09 14.55 8.30
C GLY A 116 0.64 13.74 9.47
N LYS A 117 1.44 12.73 9.19
CA LYS A 117 1.99 11.83 10.20
C LYS A 117 3.51 11.84 10.20
N GLN A 118 4.09 11.43 11.30
CA GLN A 118 5.53 11.22 11.38
C GLN A 118 5.86 9.78 10.96
N LEU A 119 7.14 9.55 10.68
CA LEU A 119 7.59 8.22 10.28
C LEU A 119 7.24 7.16 11.32
N SER A 120 7.32 7.50 12.60
CA SER A 120 6.97 6.58 13.69
C SER A 120 5.50 6.18 13.70
N GLU A 121 4.66 6.92 12.99
CA GLU A 121 3.22 6.68 12.91
C GLU A 121 2.81 6.14 11.53
N ALA A 122 3.78 5.81 10.69
CA ALA A 122 3.52 5.51 9.29
C ALA A 122 2.86 4.14 9.07
N ASP A 123 3.09 3.20 9.97
CA ASP A 123 2.59 1.85 9.77
C ASP A 123 1.07 1.82 9.66
N GLY A 124 0.57 1.20 8.61
CA GLY A 124 -0.85 1.03 8.42
C GLY A 124 -1.56 2.18 7.70
N ILE A 125 -0.87 3.25 7.36
CA ILE A 125 -1.50 4.35 6.61
C ILE A 125 -1.92 3.83 5.23
N VAL A 126 -3.17 4.11 4.85
CA VAL A 126 -3.72 3.70 3.57
C VAL A 126 -4.08 4.92 2.74
N PHE A 127 -3.70 4.87 1.47
CA PHE A 127 -4.02 5.91 0.51
C PHE A 127 -5.01 5.40 -0.51
N ASN A 128 -5.99 6.22 -0.84
CA ASN A 128 -6.84 5.99 -1.99
C ASN A 128 -6.06 6.36 -3.24
N ILE A 129 -6.12 5.53 -4.24
CA ILE A 129 -5.42 5.76 -5.50
C ILE A 129 -6.38 5.61 -6.66
N THR A 130 -5.98 6.13 -7.81
CA THR A 130 -6.75 5.90 -9.03
C THR A 130 -6.71 4.43 -9.40
N GLU A 131 -7.86 3.90 -9.78
CA GLU A 131 -7.92 2.57 -10.34
C GLU A 131 -7.75 2.69 -11.84
N ASN A 132 -6.52 2.63 -12.29
CA ASN A 132 -6.28 2.63 -13.72
C ASN A 132 -6.50 1.22 -14.24
N LYS A 133 -7.58 1.03 -14.99
CA LYS A 133 -7.94 -0.26 -15.54
C LYS A 133 -7.18 -0.58 -16.82
N SER A 134 -6.50 0.40 -17.36
CA SER A 134 -5.70 0.20 -18.56
C SER A 134 -4.28 -0.06 -18.14
N VAL A 135 -3.79 -1.24 -18.42
CA VAL A 135 -2.39 -1.57 -18.21
C VAL A 135 -1.70 -1.30 -19.53
N PHE A 136 -0.89 -0.26 -19.56
CA PHE A 136 -0.07 0.00 -20.74
C PHE A 136 0.96 -1.10 -20.86
N GLU A 137 1.44 -1.33 -22.08
CA GLU A 137 2.30 -2.46 -22.35
C GLU A 137 3.43 -2.64 -21.33
N ASN A 138 4.10 -1.56 -20.96
CA ASN A 138 5.26 -1.62 -20.05
C ASN A 138 5.08 -0.83 -18.78
N TYR A 139 3.89 -0.27 -18.53
CA TYR A 139 3.67 0.64 -17.42
C TYR A 139 2.30 0.46 -16.80
N PHE A 140 2.23 0.64 -15.51
CA PHE A 140 0.97 0.74 -14.78
C PHE A 140 1.07 1.97 -13.86
N VAL A 141 0.20 2.94 -14.07
CA VAL A 141 0.28 4.24 -13.42
C VAL A 141 -0.82 4.40 -12.38
N THR A 142 -0.45 4.80 -11.18
CA THR A 142 -1.42 5.12 -10.13
C THR A 142 -1.13 6.51 -9.57
N ASP A 143 -2.19 7.26 -9.26
CA ASP A 143 -2.07 8.55 -8.61
C ASP A 143 -2.71 8.47 -7.24
N ILE A 144 -2.07 9.06 -6.24
CA ILE A 144 -2.64 9.14 -4.91
C ILE A 144 -3.70 10.22 -4.90
N ILE A 145 -4.91 9.86 -4.47
CA ILE A 145 -6.04 10.77 -4.41
C ILE A 145 -6.16 11.41 -3.03
N SER A 146 -6.10 10.59 -2.00
CA SER A 146 -6.33 11.04 -0.63
C SER A 146 -5.85 10.01 0.36
N VAL A 147 -5.75 10.41 1.60
CA VAL A 147 -5.49 9.50 2.72
C VAL A 147 -6.83 8.94 3.20
N ARG A 148 -6.83 7.67 3.46
CA ARG A 148 -8.04 7.00 3.94
C ARG A 148 -8.22 7.14 5.44
#